data_cd72780863a3ea997142f154d97d86b2
#
_entry.id   cd72780863a3ea997142f154d97d86b2
#
_cell.length_a   1.000
_cell.length_b   1.000
_cell.length_c   1.000
_cell.angle_alpha   90.00
_cell.angle_beta   90.00
_cell.angle_gamma   90.00
#
_symmetry.space_group_name_H-M   'P 1'
#
loop_
_entity.id
_entity.type
_entity.pdbx_description
1 polymer ?
#
loop_
_entity_poly.entity_id
_entity_poly.type
_entity_poly.pdbx_seq_one_letter_code
_entity_poly.pdbx_strand_id
1 'polypeptide(L)'
;GNHGRGVAWAANKLGQKAVVHMPKGSTQTRFDNIAKEGASVTIEELNYDDCVRLAAKEAAETPHGVIVQDTAWDGYEEIPSWIMQGYGSMAGEAAEQLREVEVNRPTHVFVQAGVGSLAGGVVGYFANLYPNNPPKFIVMEAGAADCLYKGAEAGDGEPRIVGGDLQTIMAGLACGEPNTIGWDILRNHVSAFISCPDWVSAKGMRMLAAPVKGDPSVTSGESGA
;
A
#
# COMPACT_ATOMS: atom_id res chain seq x y z
N GLY A 1 9.40 1.34 -5.09
CA GLY A 1 8.08 1.41 -5.66
C GLY A 1 7.49 2.82 -5.67
N ASN A 2 6.17 2.93 -5.71
CA ASN A 2 5.45 4.22 -5.78
C ASN A 2 5.74 5.13 -4.58
N HIS A 3 5.85 4.57 -3.37
CA HIS A 3 6.20 5.33 -2.18
C HIS A 3 7.57 6.01 -2.33
N GLY A 4 8.62 5.25 -2.64
CA GLY A 4 9.97 5.80 -2.83
C GLY A 4 10.03 6.85 -3.94
N ARG A 5 9.27 6.68 -5.02
CA ARG A 5 9.17 7.70 -6.08
C ARG A 5 8.49 8.98 -5.58
N GLY A 6 7.41 8.85 -4.81
CA GLY A 6 6.71 9.99 -4.20
C GLY A 6 7.61 10.78 -3.24
N VAL A 7 8.37 10.07 -2.38
CA VAL A 7 9.35 10.68 -1.48
C VAL A 7 10.44 11.41 -2.26
N ALA A 8 11.00 10.78 -3.29
CA ALA A 8 12.03 11.38 -4.14
C ALA A 8 11.52 12.66 -4.83
N TRP A 9 10.32 12.60 -5.42
CA TRP A 9 9.68 13.75 -6.05
C TRP A 9 9.45 14.90 -5.06
N ALA A 10 8.89 14.62 -3.89
CA ALA A 10 8.62 15.62 -2.86
C ALA A 10 9.92 16.24 -2.35
N ALA A 11 10.93 15.44 -2.06
CA ALA A 11 12.24 15.92 -1.62
C ALA A 11 12.86 16.87 -2.67
N ASN A 12 12.81 16.49 -3.95
CA ASN A 12 13.31 17.35 -5.04
C ASN A 12 12.59 18.70 -5.06
N LYS A 13 11.25 18.71 -4.96
CA LYS A 13 10.46 19.95 -4.91
C LYS A 13 10.77 20.83 -3.71
N LEU A 14 11.17 20.24 -2.60
CA LEU A 14 11.52 20.94 -1.36
C LEU A 14 13.03 21.25 -1.23
N GLY A 15 13.82 20.97 -2.26
CA GLY A 15 15.28 21.17 -2.23
C GLY A 15 16.01 20.26 -1.23
N GLN A 16 15.42 19.12 -0.89
CA GLN A 16 15.97 18.11 0.02
C GLN A 16 16.62 16.96 -0.76
N LYS A 17 17.50 16.22 -0.09
CA LYS A 17 18.09 14.99 -0.62
C LYS A 17 17.25 13.79 -0.21
N ALA A 18 16.99 12.88 -1.15
CA ALA A 18 16.34 11.61 -0.86
C ALA A 18 17.29 10.44 -1.09
N VAL A 19 17.26 9.47 -0.19
CA VAL A 19 17.91 8.16 -0.33
C VAL A 19 16.82 7.09 -0.29
N VAL A 20 16.83 6.16 -1.23
CA VAL A 20 15.80 5.12 -1.37
C VAL A 20 16.46 3.75 -1.49
N HIS A 21 16.22 2.89 -0.53
CA HIS A 21 16.61 1.48 -0.58
C HIS A 21 15.47 0.65 -1.14
N MET A 22 15.74 -0.12 -2.18
CA MET A 22 14.79 -1.01 -2.81
C MET A 22 15.11 -2.46 -2.46
N PRO A 23 14.11 -3.30 -2.20
CA PRO A 23 14.34 -4.70 -1.89
C PRO A 23 14.81 -5.49 -3.10
N LYS A 24 15.42 -6.65 -2.83
CA LYS A 24 15.77 -7.66 -3.82
C LYS A 24 14.61 -7.97 -4.75
N GLY A 25 14.91 -8.17 -6.04
CA GLY A 25 13.92 -8.45 -7.08
C GLY A 25 13.22 -7.21 -7.64
N SER A 26 13.55 -6.00 -7.16
CA SER A 26 13.09 -4.77 -7.77
C SER A 26 13.60 -4.64 -9.21
N THR A 27 12.73 -4.19 -10.12
CA THR A 27 13.08 -4.06 -11.53
C THR A 27 13.89 -2.79 -11.81
N GLN A 28 14.76 -2.84 -12.82
CA GLN A 28 15.53 -1.68 -13.28
C GLN A 28 14.62 -0.49 -13.64
N THR A 29 13.49 -0.75 -14.26
CA THR A 29 12.51 0.31 -14.60
C THR A 29 12.03 1.07 -13.36
N ARG A 30 11.77 0.37 -12.25
CA ARG A 30 11.36 1.01 -10.99
C ARG A 30 12.51 1.81 -10.38
N PHE A 31 13.72 1.27 -10.40
CA PHE A 31 14.93 1.97 -9.99
C PHE A 31 15.09 3.28 -10.78
N ASP A 32 15.07 3.22 -12.10
CA ASP A 32 15.25 4.36 -12.98
C ASP A 32 14.18 5.44 -12.77
N ASN A 33 12.93 5.03 -12.53
CA ASN A 33 11.84 5.94 -12.27
C ASN A 33 11.99 6.73 -10.97
N ILE A 34 12.61 6.13 -9.94
CA ILE A 34 12.92 6.82 -8.69
C ILE A 34 14.15 7.72 -8.85
N ALA A 35 15.21 7.22 -9.49
CA ALA A 35 16.43 7.97 -9.73
C ALA A 35 16.19 9.23 -10.58
N LYS A 36 15.28 9.18 -11.57
CA LYS A 36 14.87 10.34 -12.37
C LYS A 36 14.25 11.47 -11.54
N GLU A 37 13.68 11.18 -10.39
CA GLU A 37 13.17 12.21 -9.46
C GLU A 37 14.29 12.86 -8.63
N GLY A 38 15.55 12.44 -8.80
CA GLY A 38 16.73 13.05 -8.16
C GLY A 38 17.19 12.37 -6.88
N ALA A 39 16.66 11.20 -6.54
CA ALA A 39 17.08 10.43 -5.38
C ALA A 39 18.35 9.61 -5.64
N SER A 40 19.14 9.37 -4.58
CA SER A 40 20.11 8.28 -4.54
C SER A 40 19.36 6.97 -4.30
N VAL A 41 19.50 6.00 -5.20
CA VAL A 41 18.75 4.75 -5.16
C VAL A 41 19.69 3.56 -5.13
N THR A 42 19.37 2.55 -4.32
CA THR A 42 20.08 1.26 -4.29
C THR A 42 19.08 0.11 -4.38
N ILE A 43 19.51 -1.04 -4.87
CA ILE A 43 18.78 -2.32 -4.75
C ILE A 43 19.62 -3.19 -3.82
N GLU A 44 19.02 -3.56 -2.68
CA GLU A 44 19.68 -4.33 -1.63
C GLU A 44 19.38 -5.82 -1.79
N GLU A 45 20.27 -6.68 -1.31
CA GLU A 45 20.03 -8.13 -1.19
C GLU A 45 19.19 -8.48 0.06
N LEU A 46 18.17 -7.64 0.34
CA LEU A 46 17.29 -7.69 1.50
C LEU A 46 15.82 -7.76 1.05
N ASN A 47 14.94 -8.28 1.90
CA ASN A 47 13.50 -8.14 1.72
C ASN A 47 13.04 -6.69 2.04
N TYR A 48 11.74 -6.42 1.86
CA TYR A 48 11.19 -5.08 2.08
C TYR A 48 11.36 -4.61 3.53
N ASP A 49 11.02 -5.45 4.50
CA ASP A 49 11.03 -5.08 5.93
C ASP A 49 12.46 -4.82 6.42
N ASP A 50 13.45 -5.56 5.93
CA ASP A 50 14.87 -5.31 6.20
C ASP A 50 15.37 -4.01 5.55
N CYS A 51 14.87 -3.66 4.36
CA CYS A 51 15.16 -2.35 3.74
C CYS A 51 14.58 -1.19 4.57
N VAL A 52 13.41 -1.35 5.18
CA VAL A 52 12.83 -0.36 6.11
C VAL A 52 13.74 -0.17 7.33
N ARG A 53 14.22 -1.27 7.92
CA ARG A 53 15.17 -1.21 9.05
C ARG A 53 16.49 -0.54 8.67
N LEU A 54 17.01 -0.82 7.48
CA LEU A 54 18.22 -0.17 6.95
C LEU A 54 18.00 1.33 6.81
N ALA A 55 16.91 1.76 6.17
CA ALA A 55 16.59 3.17 5.99
C ALA A 55 16.40 3.92 7.33
N ALA A 56 15.74 3.30 8.30
CA ALA A 56 15.57 3.87 9.64
C ALA A 56 16.92 4.06 10.36
N LYS A 57 17.80 3.07 10.26
CA LYS A 57 19.15 3.15 10.82
C LYS A 57 19.95 4.30 10.19
N GLU A 58 20.01 4.36 8.87
CA GLU A 58 20.74 5.41 8.15
C GLU A 58 20.20 6.81 8.45
N ALA A 59 18.87 6.95 8.54
CA ALA A 59 18.25 8.22 8.91
C ALA A 59 18.67 8.66 10.33
N ALA A 60 18.73 7.73 11.28
CA ALA A 60 19.17 8.02 12.66
C ALA A 60 20.65 8.38 12.76
N GLU A 61 21.50 7.81 11.91
CA GLU A 61 22.95 8.06 11.88
C GLU A 61 23.32 9.31 11.04
N THR A 62 22.40 9.82 10.22
CA THR A 62 22.64 10.98 9.34
C THR A 62 22.24 12.28 10.03
N PRO A 63 23.12 13.30 10.12
CA PRO A 63 22.73 14.60 10.65
C PRO A 63 21.53 15.19 9.90
N HIS A 64 20.46 15.51 10.64
CA HIS A 64 19.16 15.96 10.11
C HIS A 64 18.44 14.93 9.21
N GLY A 65 18.84 13.65 9.28
CA GLY A 65 18.15 12.58 8.58
C GLY A 65 16.74 12.35 9.13
N VAL A 66 15.79 12.14 8.23
CA VAL A 66 14.41 11.85 8.58
C VAL A 66 13.98 10.61 7.80
N ILE A 67 13.51 9.59 8.52
CA ILE A 67 12.85 8.46 7.90
C ILE A 67 11.45 8.88 7.40
N VAL A 68 11.14 8.58 6.13
CA VAL A 68 9.82 8.80 5.55
C VAL A 68 9.33 7.48 4.99
N GLN A 69 8.64 6.73 5.85
CA GLN A 69 8.12 5.39 5.56
C GLN A 69 6.62 5.34 5.79
N ASP A 70 5.89 4.59 4.97
CA ASP A 70 4.44 4.50 5.02
C ASP A 70 3.92 3.44 6.02
N THR A 71 4.78 2.55 6.52
CA THR A 71 4.42 1.66 7.63
C THR A 71 4.71 2.30 8.97
N ALA A 72 3.84 2.06 9.96
CA ALA A 72 3.98 2.56 11.32
C ALA A 72 4.42 1.44 12.26
N TRP A 73 5.19 1.82 13.29
CA TRP A 73 5.56 0.99 14.43
C TRP A 73 5.59 1.84 15.70
N ASP A 74 5.72 1.21 16.86
CA ASP A 74 5.77 1.89 18.15
C ASP A 74 6.85 2.98 18.17
N GLY A 75 6.43 4.23 18.42
CA GLY A 75 7.29 5.42 18.38
C GLY A 75 7.52 6.05 17.00
N TYR A 76 6.98 5.47 15.93
CA TYR A 76 7.00 6.05 14.58
C TYR A 76 5.59 6.00 13.96
N GLU A 77 4.75 6.96 14.28
CA GLU A 77 3.33 6.98 13.92
C GLU A 77 2.90 8.27 13.21
N GLU A 78 3.57 9.38 13.49
CA GLU A 78 3.17 10.70 12.99
C GLU A 78 3.27 10.81 11.48
N ILE A 79 4.43 10.50 10.89
CA ILE A 79 4.65 10.55 9.44
C ILE A 79 3.78 9.52 8.70
N PRO A 80 3.67 8.24 9.13
CA PRO A 80 2.72 7.30 8.56
C PRO A 80 1.27 7.78 8.61
N SER A 81 0.85 8.44 9.69
CA SER A 81 -0.49 9.03 9.79
C SER A 81 -0.74 10.10 8.72
N TRP A 82 0.24 10.99 8.48
CA TRP A 82 0.13 11.98 7.41
C TRP A 82 0.09 11.36 6.03
N ILE A 83 0.87 10.31 5.78
CA ILE A 83 0.84 9.57 4.52
C ILE A 83 -0.54 8.91 4.32
N MET A 84 -1.09 8.28 5.36
CA MET A 84 -2.42 7.69 5.30
C MET A 84 -3.51 8.74 5.03
N GLN A 85 -3.42 9.93 5.63
CA GLN A 85 -4.29 11.06 5.31
C GLN A 85 -4.15 11.50 3.85
N GLY A 86 -2.95 11.47 3.29
CA GLY A 86 -2.68 11.75 1.89
C GLY A 86 -3.44 10.83 0.93
N TYR A 87 -3.61 9.56 1.27
CA TYR A 87 -4.45 8.62 0.51
C TYR A 87 -5.95 9.01 0.51
N GLY A 88 -6.38 9.82 1.45
CA GLY A 88 -7.72 10.40 1.48
C GLY A 88 -8.04 11.24 0.24
N SER A 89 -7.05 11.86 -0.41
CA SER A 89 -7.26 12.59 -1.67
C SER A 89 -7.77 11.67 -2.77
N MET A 90 -7.15 10.49 -2.94
CA MET A 90 -7.59 9.49 -3.91
C MET A 90 -9.00 8.97 -3.59
N ALA A 91 -9.28 8.67 -2.32
CA ALA A 91 -10.60 8.21 -1.89
C ALA A 91 -11.68 9.29 -2.09
N GLY A 92 -11.34 10.56 -1.86
CA GLY A 92 -12.20 11.71 -2.11
C GLY A 92 -12.54 11.88 -3.60
N GLU A 93 -11.52 11.84 -4.46
CA GLU A 93 -11.72 11.87 -5.92
C GLU A 93 -12.59 10.71 -6.41
N ALA A 94 -12.37 9.50 -5.89
CA ALA A 94 -13.20 8.34 -6.22
C ALA A 94 -14.68 8.56 -5.79
N ALA A 95 -14.90 9.13 -4.61
CA ALA A 95 -16.25 9.45 -4.13
C ALA A 95 -16.94 10.54 -4.97
N GLU A 96 -16.18 11.52 -5.48
CA GLU A 96 -16.69 12.54 -6.39
C GLU A 96 -17.07 11.96 -7.74
N GLN A 97 -16.20 11.16 -8.33
CA GLN A 97 -16.45 10.47 -9.61
C GLN A 97 -17.65 9.51 -9.53
N LEU A 98 -17.84 8.80 -8.41
CA LEU A 98 -19.02 7.99 -8.20
C LEU A 98 -20.32 8.82 -8.22
N ARG A 99 -20.31 10.01 -7.61
CA ARG A 99 -21.47 10.92 -7.63
C ARG A 99 -21.78 11.43 -9.02
N GLU A 100 -20.78 11.70 -9.85
CA GLU A 100 -20.95 12.12 -11.25
C GLU A 100 -21.69 11.07 -12.09
N VAL A 101 -21.57 9.80 -11.74
CA VAL A 101 -22.30 8.69 -12.38
C VAL A 101 -23.52 8.22 -11.55
N GLU A 102 -24.04 9.09 -10.70
CA GLU A 102 -25.22 8.87 -9.87
C GLU A 102 -25.12 7.71 -8.86
N VAL A 103 -23.91 7.30 -8.53
CA VAL A 103 -23.62 6.31 -7.47
C VAL A 103 -23.34 7.08 -6.17
N ASN A 104 -24.35 7.27 -5.35
CA ASN A 104 -24.23 8.03 -4.10
C ASN A 104 -23.38 7.31 -3.03
N ARG A 105 -23.32 5.98 -3.08
CA ARG A 105 -22.56 5.13 -2.16
C ARG A 105 -22.21 3.81 -2.80
N PRO A 106 -20.94 3.38 -2.80
CA PRO A 106 -20.58 2.03 -3.21
C PRO A 106 -21.12 1.00 -2.21
N THR A 107 -21.55 -0.15 -2.67
CA THR A 107 -21.98 -1.26 -1.81
C THR A 107 -20.78 -2.02 -1.23
N HIS A 108 -19.73 -2.14 -2.00
CA HIS A 108 -18.49 -2.84 -1.66
C HIS A 108 -17.28 -1.99 -2.12
N VAL A 109 -16.23 -2.03 -1.33
CA VAL A 109 -14.93 -1.43 -1.68
C VAL A 109 -13.88 -2.54 -1.56
N PHE A 110 -13.29 -2.91 -2.68
CA PHE A 110 -12.14 -3.81 -2.73
C PHE A 110 -10.88 -2.97 -2.73
N VAL A 111 -9.95 -3.28 -1.86
CA VAL A 111 -8.69 -2.55 -1.73
C VAL A 111 -7.55 -3.52 -1.49
N GLN A 112 -6.47 -3.34 -2.22
CA GLN A 112 -5.25 -4.13 -2.03
C GLN A 112 -4.47 -3.64 -0.81
N ALA A 113 -3.73 -4.53 -0.17
CA ALA A 113 -2.88 -4.20 0.96
C ALA A 113 -1.54 -4.95 0.90
N GLY A 114 -0.47 -4.21 1.18
CA GLY A 114 0.79 -4.72 1.69
C GLY A 114 0.79 -4.54 3.21
N VAL A 115 1.46 -3.51 3.73
CA VAL A 115 1.46 -3.18 5.18
C VAL A 115 0.09 -2.69 5.70
N GLY A 116 -0.83 -2.29 4.84
CA GLY A 116 -2.16 -1.80 5.23
C GLY A 116 -2.34 -0.28 5.28
N SER A 117 -1.33 0.52 4.99
CA SER A 117 -1.41 1.99 5.04
C SER A 117 -2.43 2.56 4.04
N LEU A 118 -2.33 2.18 2.76
CA LEU A 118 -3.29 2.58 1.72
C LEU A 118 -4.70 2.08 2.08
N ALA A 119 -4.82 0.80 2.40
CA ALA A 119 -6.10 0.19 2.73
C ALA A 119 -6.75 0.86 3.94
N GLY A 120 -5.98 1.12 5.01
CA GLY A 120 -6.45 1.84 6.19
C GLY A 120 -6.91 3.26 5.87
N GLY A 121 -6.18 3.99 5.02
CA GLY A 121 -6.57 5.32 4.56
C GLY A 121 -7.88 5.32 3.78
N VAL A 122 -8.05 4.40 2.83
CA VAL A 122 -9.28 4.26 2.03
C VAL A 122 -10.47 3.84 2.89
N VAL A 123 -10.29 2.79 3.72
CA VAL A 123 -11.34 2.29 4.61
C VAL A 123 -11.77 3.37 5.60
N GLY A 124 -10.80 4.04 6.25
CA GLY A 124 -11.09 5.14 7.18
C GLY A 124 -11.85 6.28 6.52
N TYR A 125 -11.47 6.68 5.31
CA TYR A 125 -12.17 7.71 4.55
C TYR A 125 -13.63 7.34 4.28
N PHE A 126 -13.89 6.18 3.68
CA PHE A 126 -15.25 5.77 3.33
C PHE A 126 -16.12 5.42 4.55
N ALA A 127 -15.53 4.90 5.63
CA ALA A 127 -16.25 4.68 6.89
C ALA A 127 -16.72 6.00 7.52
N ASN A 128 -15.88 7.03 7.48
CA ASN A 128 -16.26 8.38 7.94
C ASN A 128 -17.24 9.07 7.00
N LEU A 129 -17.13 8.87 5.69
CA LEU A 129 -18.06 9.47 4.72
C LEU A 129 -19.49 8.88 4.84
N TYR A 130 -19.59 7.60 5.21
CA TYR A 130 -20.87 6.88 5.34
C TYR A 130 -21.05 6.25 6.73
N PRO A 131 -21.07 7.04 7.83
CA PRO A 131 -20.98 6.50 9.19
C PRO A 131 -22.17 5.62 9.60
N ASN A 132 -23.35 5.88 9.05
CA ASN A 132 -24.57 5.09 9.38
C ASN A 132 -24.77 3.86 8.47
N ASN A 133 -24.09 3.80 7.34
CA ASN A 133 -24.22 2.72 6.38
C ASN A 133 -22.93 2.60 5.53
N PRO A 134 -21.81 2.20 6.13
CA PRO A 134 -20.55 2.09 5.40
C PRO A 134 -20.65 0.98 4.33
N PRO A 135 -19.83 1.06 3.27
CA PRO A 135 -19.65 -0.04 2.34
C PRO A 135 -19.12 -1.29 3.06
N LYS A 136 -19.29 -2.45 2.45
CA LYS A 136 -18.51 -3.63 2.85
C LYS A 136 -17.09 -3.48 2.31
N PHE A 137 -16.11 -3.48 3.20
CA PHE A 137 -14.70 -3.40 2.81
C PHE A 137 -14.10 -4.79 2.70
N ILE A 138 -13.43 -5.04 1.61
CA ILE A 138 -12.74 -6.29 1.33
C ILE A 138 -11.26 -5.96 1.07
N VAL A 139 -10.38 -6.49 1.91
CA VAL A 139 -8.93 -6.32 1.78
C VAL A 139 -8.35 -7.51 1.05
N MET A 140 -7.54 -7.24 0.02
CA MET A 140 -6.90 -8.24 -0.83
C MET A 140 -5.39 -8.21 -0.61
N GLU A 141 -4.78 -9.35 -0.34
CA GLU A 141 -3.34 -9.48 -0.11
C GLU A 141 -2.73 -10.57 -1.00
N ALA A 142 -1.43 -10.44 -1.25
CA ALA A 142 -0.65 -11.49 -1.89
C ALA A 142 -0.45 -12.67 -0.92
N GLY A 143 -0.72 -13.90 -1.34
CA GLY A 143 -0.62 -15.08 -0.47
C GLY A 143 0.79 -15.37 0.08
N ALA A 144 1.84 -14.79 -0.52
CA ALA A 144 3.20 -14.86 0.01
C ALA A 144 3.48 -13.79 1.08
N ALA A 145 2.57 -12.81 1.29
CA ALA A 145 2.76 -11.64 2.14
C ALA A 145 1.41 -11.17 2.72
N ASP A 146 0.66 -12.07 3.34
CA ASP A 146 -0.71 -11.92 3.79
C ASP A 146 -0.82 -11.63 5.31
N CYS A 147 -0.05 -10.69 5.82
CA CYS A 147 0.07 -10.40 7.25
C CYS A 147 -1.24 -9.95 7.91
N LEU A 148 -2.07 -9.16 7.19
CA LEU A 148 -3.37 -8.71 7.70
C LEU A 148 -4.39 -9.85 7.73
N TYR A 149 -4.40 -10.70 6.69
CA TYR A 149 -5.20 -11.92 6.66
C TYR A 149 -4.87 -12.83 7.85
N LYS A 150 -3.57 -13.04 8.13
CA LYS A 150 -3.11 -13.85 9.27
C LYS A 150 -3.52 -13.25 10.60
N GLY A 151 -3.49 -11.93 10.74
CA GLY A 151 -4.03 -11.24 11.92
C GLY A 151 -5.53 -11.50 12.09
N ALA A 152 -6.30 -11.37 11.02
CA ALA A 152 -7.74 -11.64 11.03
C ALA A 152 -8.08 -13.11 11.28
N GLU A 153 -7.32 -14.04 10.67
CA GLU A 153 -7.48 -15.51 10.87
C GLU A 153 -7.24 -15.92 12.33
N ALA A 154 -6.28 -15.27 13.00
CA ALA A 154 -5.99 -15.54 14.42
C ALA A 154 -7.14 -15.14 15.35
N GLY A 155 -7.91 -14.11 15.02
CA GLY A 155 -9.14 -13.74 15.71
C GLY A 155 -8.96 -13.13 17.11
N ASP A 156 -7.74 -12.82 17.52
CA ASP A 156 -7.43 -12.24 18.85
C ASP A 156 -7.24 -10.71 18.79
N GLY A 157 -7.33 -10.13 17.60
CA GLY A 157 -7.19 -8.69 17.37
C GLY A 157 -5.75 -8.20 17.23
N GLU A 158 -4.75 -9.08 17.42
CA GLU A 158 -3.34 -8.72 17.32
C GLU A 158 -2.82 -8.84 15.89
N PRO A 159 -1.93 -7.93 15.45
CA PRO A 159 -1.31 -8.04 14.13
C PRO A 159 -0.37 -9.26 14.07
N ARG A 160 -0.17 -9.78 12.85
CA ARG A 160 0.74 -10.90 12.60
C ARG A 160 1.80 -10.50 11.60
N ILE A 161 3.03 -10.96 11.85
CA ILE A 161 4.15 -10.79 10.94
C ILE A 161 4.28 -12.05 10.08
N VAL A 162 4.44 -11.87 8.78
CA VAL A 162 4.78 -12.92 7.82
C VAL A 162 6.21 -12.71 7.36
N GLY A 163 7.06 -13.68 7.61
CA GLY A 163 8.48 -13.64 7.22
C GLY A 163 8.76 -14.42 5.93
N GLY A 164 10.02 -14.42 5.51
CA GLY A 164 10.50 -15.15 4.34
C GLY A 164 10.82 -14.24 3.17
N ASP A 165 10.85 -14.80 1.95
CA ASP A 165 11.21 -14.05 0.73
C ASP A 165 10.12 -13.05 0.30
N LEU A 166 8.88 -13.24 0.72
CA LEU A 166 7.72 -12.41 0.36
C LEU A 166 7.54 -12.25 -1.16
N GLN A 167 8.02 -13.22 -1.95
CA GLN A 167 8.06 -13.16 -3.40
C GLN A 167 6.67 -13.33 -4.01
N THR A 168 6.23 -12.33 -4.75
CA THR A 168 4.97 -12.30 -5.47
C THR A 168 5.08 -11.39 -6.70
N ILE A 169 4.30 -11.66 -7.75
CA ILE A 169 4.18 -10.71 -8.88
C ILE A 169 3.55 -9.39 -8.43
N MET A 170 2.74 -9.41 -7.38
CA MET A 170 2.17 -8.20 -6.73
C MET A 170 3.25 -7.48 -5.91
N ALA A 171 4.34 -7.07 -6.56
CA ALA A 171 5.55 -6.59 -5.91
C ALA A 171 5.32 -5.37 -5.00
N GLY A 172 4.28 -4.57 -5.24
CA GLY A 172 3.87 -3.48 -4.36
C GLY A 172 3.23 -3.93 -3.05
N LEU A 173 2.88 -5.22 -2.93
CA LEU A 173 2.26 -5.83 -1.75
C LEU A 173 3.21 -6.78 -1.01
N ALA A 174 4.46 -6.92 -1.45
CA ALA A 174 5.45 -7.84 -0.89
C ALA A 174 6.02 -7.34 0.45
N CYS A 175 5.18 -7.22 1.47
CA CYS A 175 5.47 -6.67 2.79
C CYS A 175 4.92 -7.60 3.86
N GLY A 176 5.72 -7.94 4.86
CA GLY A 176 5.34 -8.91 5.88
C GLY A 176 4.96 -8.31 7.24
N GLU A 177 5.32 -7.05 7.51
CA GLU A 177 5.07 -6.38 8.79
C GLU A 177 3.91 -5.38 8.65
N PRO A 178 2.77 -5.58 9.36
CA PRO A 178 1.61 -4.71 9.22
C PRO A 178 1.86 -3.32 9.84
N ASN A 179 1.31 -2.30 9.19
CA ASN A 179 1.20 -0.97 9.78
C ASN A 179 0.25 -1.01 10.97
N THR A 180 0.71 -0.65 12.15
CA THR A 180 -0.07 -0.74 13.39
C THR A 180 -1.31 0.16 13.37
N ILE A 181 -1.20 1.39 12.84
CA ILE A 181 -2.34 2.32 12.70
C ILE A 181 -3.34 1.78 11.67
N GLY A 182 -2.82 1.27 10.54
CA GLY A 182 -3.64 0.65 9.49
C GLY A 182 -4.40 -0.55 10.02
N TRP A 183 -3.74 -1.42 10.78
CA TRP A 183 -4.36 -2.58 11.41
C TRP A 183 -5.52 -2.21 12.32
N ASP A 184 -5.36 -1.20 13.17
CA ASP A 184 -6.43 -0.75 14.08
C ASP A 184 -7.69 -0.29 13.32
N ILE A 185 -7.53 0.36 12.17
CA ILE A 185 -8.66 0.73 11.32
C ILE A 185 -9.26 -0.52 10.66
N LEU A 186 -8.42 -1.34 10.05
CA LEU A 186 -8.84 -2.47 9.23
C LEU A 186 -9.55 -3.55 10.05
N ARG A 187 -9.02 -3.96 11.21
CA ARG A 187 -9.63 -4.98 12.07
C ARG A 187 -11.03 -4.61 12.57
N ASN A 188 -11.34 -3.31 12.64
CA ASN A 188 -12.64 -2.81 13.14
C ASN A 188 -13.67 -2.57 12.03
N HIS A 189 -13.26 -2.40 10.77
CA HIS A 189 -14.15 -1.98 9.68
C HIS A 189 -14.21 -2.97 8.51
N VAL A 190 -13.23 -3.83 8.33
CA VAL A 190 -13.15 -4.73 7.18
C VAL A 190 -14.10 -5.92 7.36
N SER A 191 -14.86 -6.21 6.31
CA SER A 191 -15.82 -7.33 6.29
C SER A 191 -15.16 -8.65 5.92
N ALA A 192 -14.08 -8.61 5.13
CA ALA A 192 -13.32 -9.80 4.74
C ALA A 192 -11.88 -9.46 4.37
N PHE A 193 -10.95 -10.31 4.79
CA PHE A 193 -9.57 -10.33 4.33
C PHE A 193 -9.39 -11.55 3.43
N ILE A 194 -8.74 -11.37 2.29
CA ILE A 194 -8.57 -12.40 1.28
C ILE A 194 -7.09 -12.51 0.91
N SER A 195 -6.53 -13.68 1.09
CA SER A 195 -5.18 -14.05 0.64
C SER A 195 -5.26 -14.63 -0.77
N CYS A 196 -4.59 -14.00 -1.74
CA CYS A 196 -4.69 -14.32 -3.16
C CYS A 196 -3.40 -14.91 -3.72
N PRO A 197 -3.45 -16.02 -4.47
CA PRO A 197 -2.30 -16.47 -5.23
C PRO A 197 -2.06 -15.57 -6.46
N ASP A 198 -0.83 -15.50 -6.91
CA ASP A 198 -0.37 -14.65 -8.02
C ASP A 198 -1.18 -14.76 -9.32
N TRP A 199 -1.72 -15.94 -9.62
CA TRP A 199 -2.52 -16.13 -10.83
C TRP A 199 -3.82 -15.31 -10.84
N VAL A 200 -4.35 -14.93 -9.66
CA VAL A 200 -5.54 -14.07 -9.55
C VAL A 200 -5.24 -12.69 -10.12
N SER A 201 -4.13 -12.08 -9.70
CA SER A 201 -3.67 -10.79 -10.24
C SER A 201 -3.42 -10.88 -11.75
N ALA A 202 -2.67 -11.90 -12.20
CA ALA A 202 -2.41 -12.09 -13.62
C ALA A 202 -3.71 -12.29 -14.45
N LYS A 203 -4.72 -12.93 -13.89
CA LYS A 203 -6.02 -13.09 -14.52
C LYS A 203 -6.78 -11.76 -14.53
N GLY A 204 -6.79 -11.03 -13.42
CA GLY A 204 -7.45 -9.73 -13.29
C GLY A 204 -6.91 -8.71 -14.32
N MET A 205 -5.57 -8.59 -14.45
CA MET A 205 -4.96 -7.73 -15.47
C MET A 205 -5.46 -8.06 -16.88
N ARG A 206 -5.53 -9.34 -17.25
CA ARG A 206 -6.01 -9.77 -18.57
C ARG A 206 -7.50 -9.49 -18.76
N MET A 207 -8.31 -9.70 -17.73
CA MET A 207 -9.76 -9.44 -17.80
C MET A 207 -10.06 -7.94 -17.95
N LEU A 208 -9.33 -7.08 -17.24
CA LEU A 208 -9.45 -5.63 -17.32
C LEU A 208 -8.98 -5.09 -18.69
N ALA A 209 -7.89 -5.66 -19.23
CA ALA A 209 -7.36 -5.26 -20.55
C ALA A 209 -8.23 -5.75 -21.72
N ALA A 210 -8.95 -6.88 -21.55
CA ALA A 210 -9.82 -7.46 -22.56
C ALA A 210 -11.23 -7.71 -21.96
N PRO A 211 -11.98 -6.65 -21.67
CA PRO A 211 -13.27 -6.75 -20.99
C PRO A 211 -14.34 -7.38 -21.88
N VAL A 212 -15.45 -7.77 -21.28
CA VAL A 212 -16.64 -8.19 -22.03
C VAL A 212 -17.23 -7.03 -22.84
N LYS A 213 -17.97 -7.35 -23.87
CA LYS A 213 -18.58 -6.32 -24.75
C LYS A 213 -19.46 -5.35 -23.94
N GLY A 214 -19.13 -4.08 -24.03
CA GLY A 214 -19.84 -2.98 -23.35
C GLY A 214 -19.07 -2.37 -22.17
N ASP A 215 -18.10 -3.07 -21.61
CA ASP A 215 -17.25 -2.55 -20.53
C ASP A 215 -16.02 -1.81 -21.08
N PRO A 216 -15.53 -0.79 -20.38
CA PRO A 216 -14.30 -0.10 -20.76
C PRO A 216 -13.08 -0.99 -20.54
N SER A 217 -12.09 -0.90 -21.43
CA SER A 217 -10.77 -1.49 -21.19
C SER A 217 -10.00 -0.67 -20.15
N VAL A 218 -9.44 -1.33 -19.16
CA VAL A 218 -8.64 -0.71 -18.11
C VAL A 218 -7.25 -1.34 -18.08
N THR A 219 -6.21 -0.51 -18.14
CA THR A 219 -4.84 -0.96 -17.89
C THR A 219 -4.56 -0.87 -16.39
N SER A 220 -4.51 -1.99 -15.73
CA SER A 220 -4.16 -2.09 -14.31
C SER A 220 -2.77 -2.68 -14.12
N GLY A 221 -2.09 -2.27 -13.05
CA GLY A 221 -0.90 -2.96 -12.56
C GLY A 221 -1.27 -4.22 -11.77
N GLU A 222 -0.24 -5.00 -11.44
CA GLU A 222 -0.35 -6.30 -10.78
C GLU A 222 -0.97 -6.26 -9.38
N SER A 223 -0.87 -5.13 -8.69
CA SER A 223 -1.39 -4.98 -7.33
C SER A 223 -2.84 -4.49 -7.28
N GLY A 224 -3.36 -3.92 -8.37
CA GLY A 224 -4.70 -3.33 -8.42
C GLY A 224 -5.70 -4.11 -9.28
N ALA A 225 -5.32 -5.28 -9.81
CA ALA A 225 -6.12 -6.04 -10.76
C ALA A 225 -6.85 -7.23 -10.14
#